data_52096f4b8a7625ef6e1f7649e2930e4f
#
_entry.id   52096f4b8a7625ef6e1f7649e2930e4f
#
_cell.length_a   1.000
_cell.length_b   1.000
_cell.length_c   1.000
_cell.angle_alpha   90.00
_cell.angle_beta   90.00
_cell.angle_gamma   90.00
#
_symmetry.space_group_name_H-M   'P 1'
#
loop_
_entity.id
_entity.type
_entity.pdbx_description
1 polymer ?
#
loop_
_entity_poly.entity_id
_entity_poly.type
_entity_poly.pdbx_seq_one_letter_code
_entity_poly.pdbx_strand_id
1 'polypeptide(L)'
;MQKQIFKKSLYRNQVIMGYVLIIPAFIFFCVFFGYSLIQAIHYSTLDWDGVTQAVYVGAQNYINLLQDPVFWKAFLNNIFYTIGILAFGVAPGLFLAYLLSRPHIKGRTLFRSVYFFPRIISAVVYGAVWKWIYDPRNGLLSMIIDLLGGNGSDFAITGNVKTAMLAITITGGWTYFGFCMVIFIAAFMGTDLELEEAAKLDGANSLQLFSRVTLPQIRPVINMVFVYTVIDSFKVYDLVLVMTSGGPNDATQIMTYYIYKQAFTFNRFGYGSAAAIMLGIFMVLFTVLFNKYAEKGDT
;
A
#
# COMPACT_ATOMS: atom_id res chain seq x y z
N MET A 1 -20.89 -50.53 -13.24
CA MET A 1 -21.29 -49.51 -14.21
C MET A 1 -22.20 -48.43 -13.57
N GLN A 2 -23.28 -48.75 -12.83
CA GLN A 2 -24.17 -47.76 -12.17
C GLN A 2 -23.50 -46.83 -11.16
N LYS A 3 -22.53 -47.29 -10.31
CA LYS A 3 -21.80 -46.46 -9.35
C LYS A 3 -20.92 -45.39 -9.98
N GLN A 4 -20.38 -45.63 -11.18
CA GLN A 4 -19.57 -44.65 -11.91
C GLN A 4 -20.44 -43.55 -12.56
N ILE A 5 -21.62 -43.89 -13.03
CA ILE A 5 -22.59 -42.92 -13.62
C ILE A 5 -23.11 -42.00 -12.52
N PHE A 6 -23.42 -42.54 -11.34
CA PHE A 6 -23.91 -41.77 -10.19
C PHE A 6 -22.83 -40.79 -9.66
N LYS A 7 -21.56 -41.23 -9.56
CA LYS A 7 -20.43 -40.36 -9.19
C LYS A 7 -20.20 -39.22 -10.19
N LYS A 8 -20.32 -39.49 -11.50
CA LYS A 8 -20.20 -38.52 -12.58
C LYS A 8 -21.32 -37.47 -12.58
N SER A 9 -22.55 -37.90 -12.24
CA SER A 9 -23.71 -37.01 -12.09
C SER A 9 -23.59 -36.09 -10.88
N LEU A 10 -23.17 -36.64 -9.73
CA LEU A 10 -22.95 -35.87 -8.51
C LEU A 10 -21.85 -34.81 -8.70
N TYR A 11 -20.72 -35.20 -9.30
CA TYR A 11 -19.64 -34.28 -9.61
C TYR A 11 -20.07 -33.12 -10.53
N ARG A 12 -20.83 -33.44 -11.58
CA ARG A 12 -21.40 -32.44 -12.50
C ARG A 12 -22.32 -31.46 -11.79
N ASN A 13 -23.19 -31.97 -10.91
CA ASN A 13 -24.12 -31.11 -10.16
C ASN A 13 -23.37 -30.23 -9.16
N GLN A 14 -22.31 -30.71 -8.52
CA GLN A 14 -21.43 -29.91 -7.63
C GLN A 14 -20.72 -28.80 -8.41
N VAL A 15 -20.20 -29.08 -9.60
CA VAL A 15 -19.56 -28.10 -10.46
C VAL A 15 -20.55 -27.03 -10.92
N ILE A 16 -21.76 -27.45 -11.36
CA ILE A 16 -22.81 -26.49 -11.75
C ILE A 16 -23.22 -25.61 -10.57
N MET A 17 -23.41 -26.22 -9.39
CA MET A 17 -23.73 -25.46 -8.18
C MET A 17 -22.64 -24.46 -7.83
N GLY A 18 -21.36 -24.84 -7.99
CA GLY A 18 -20.23 -23.92 -7.81
C GLY A 18 -20.31 -22.70 -8.73
N TYR A 19 -20.58 -22.90 -10.02
CA TYR A 19 -20.77 -21.79 -10.96
C TYR A 19 -22.00 -20.93 -10.60
N VAL A 20 -23.11 -21.53 -10.25
CA VAL A 20 -24.35 -20.81 -9.88
C VAL A 20 -24.09 -19.91 -8.65
N LEU A 21 -23.32 -20.38 -7.67
CA LEU A 21 -22.97 -19.59 -6.48
C LEU A 21 -22.02 -18.43 -6.78
N ILE A 22 -21.15 -18.56 -7.81
CA ILE A 22 -20.21 -17.51 -8.21
C ILE A 22 -20.88 -16.45 -9.10
N ILE A 23 -21.92 -16.82 -9.88
CA ILE A 23 -22.57 -15.91 -10.84
C ILE A 23 -23.00 -14.57 -10.25
N PRO A 24 -23.68 -14.47 -9.09
CA PRO A 24 -24.08 -13.18 -8.54
C PRO A 24 -22.88 -12.26 -8.27
N ALA A 25 -21.85 -12.77 -7.61
CA ALA A 25 -20.63 -12.01 -7.34
C ALA A 25 -19.91 -11.60 -8.62
N PHE A 26 -19.87 -12.49 -9.63
CA PHE A 26 -19.26 -12.20 -10.93
C PHE A 26 -20.02 -11.13 -11.71
N ILE A 27 -21.37 -11.14 -11.67
CA ILE A 27 -22.19 -10.08 -12.28
C ILE A 27 -21.89 -8.73 -11.62
N PHE A 28 -21.88 -8.66 -10.29
CA PHE A 28 -21.52 -7.45 -9.58
C PHE A 28 -20.12 -6.95 -9.96
N PHE A 29 -19.15 -7.85 -10.03
CA PHE A 29 -17.80 -7.51 -10.46
C PHE A 29 -17.78 -6.95 -11.89
N CYS A 30 -18.44 -7.60 -12.84
CA CYS A 30 -18.49 -7.13 -14.23
C CYS A 30 -19.17 -5.77 -14.37
N VAL A 31 -20.27 -5.53 -13.63
CA VAL A 31 -21.03 -4.28 -13.71
C VAL A 31 -20.25 -3.13 -13.04
N PHE A 32 -19.75 -3.32 -11.83
CA PHE A 32 -19.15 -2.22 -11.08
C PHE A 32 -17.66 -1.99 -11.40
N PHE A 33 -16.91 -3.04 -11.72
CA PHE A 33 -15.50 -2.91 -12.09
C PHE A 33 -15.28 -2.97 -13.59
N GLY A 34 -15.81 -3.98 -14.27
CA GLY A 34 -15.57 -4.18 -15.69
C GLY A 34 -16.11 -3.03 -16.53
N TYR A 35 -17.39 -2.69 -16.35
CA TYR A 35 -18.00 -1.57 -17.06
C TYR A 35 -17.34 -0.23 -16.73
N SER A 36 -17.05 0.04 -15.45
CA SER A 36 -16.39 1.27 -15.02
C SER A 36 -14.97 1.40 -15.61
N LEU A 37 -14.23 0.29 -15.71
CA LEU A 37 -12.90 0.28 -16.32
C LEU A 37 -12.99 0.58 -17.84
N ILE A 38 -13.95 -0.02 -18.54
CA ILE A 38 -14.19 0.26 -19.97
C ILE A 38 -14.52 1.74 -20.17
N GLN A 39 -15.38 2.30 -19.33
CA GLN A 39 -15.72 3.72 -19.38
C GLN A 39 -14.50 4.61 -19.08
N ALA A 40 -13.68 4.28 -18.10
CA ALA A 40 -12.47 5.03 -17.81
C ALA A 40 -11.48 5.02 -19.00
N ILE A 41 -11.34 3.87 -19.68
CA ILE A 41 -10.55 3.76 -20.91
C ILE A 41 -11.15 4.64 -22.01
N HIS A 42 -12.47 4.63 -22.18
CA HIS A 42 -13.14 5.49 -23.15
C HIS A 42 -12.93 6.97 -22.85
N TYR A 43 -13.19 7.40 -21.61
CA TYR A 43 -13.01 8.79 -21.18
C TYR A 43 -11.56 9.27 -21.31
N SER A 44 -10.59 8.39 -21.14
CA SER A 44 -9.17 8.73 -21.30
C SER A 44 -8.80 9.19 -22.72
N THR A 45 -9.61 8.83 -23.71
CA THR A 45 -9.44 9.23 -25.11
C THR A 45 -10.20 10.50 -25.50
N LEU A 46 -10.87 11.13 -24.52
CA LEU A 46 -11.69 12.32 -24.71
C LEU A 46 -11.06 13.53 -24.03
N ASP A 47 -11.20 14.70 -24.65
CA ASP A 47 -11.13 15.98 -23.95
C ASP A 47 -12.53 16.27 -23.40
N TRP A 48 -12.71 16.08 -22.09
CA TRP A 48 -14.01 16.15 -21.44
C TRP A 48 -13.88 16.61 -19.99
N ASP A 49 -14.79 17.50 -19.62
CA ASP A 49 -14.89 18.06 -18.27
C ASP A 49 -15.88 17.32 -17.35
N GLY A 50 -16.55 16.28 -17.85
CA GLY A 50 -17.58 15.52 -17.14
C GLY A 50 -19.01 16.04 -17.36
N VAL A 51 -19.21 17.21 -17.99
CA VAL A 51 -20.52 17.87 -18.11
C VAL A 51 -20.84 18.29 -19.54
N THR A 52 -19.88 18.93 -20.23
CA THR A 52 -20.09 19.48 -21.58
C THR A 52 -19.92 18.39 -22.66
N GLN A 53 -20.07 18.79 -23.93
CA GLN A 53 -19.90 17.87 -25.04
C GLN A 53 -18.43 17.38 -25.10
N ALA A 54 -18.24 16.08 -25.05
CA ALA A 54 -16.93 15.46 -25.12
C ALA A 54 -16.37 15.52 -26.56
N VAL A 55 -15.08 15.81 -26.70
CA VAL A 55 -14.37 15.82 -27.98
C VAL A 55 -13.39 14.66 -28.00
N TYR A 56 -13.42 13.84 -29.04
CA TYR A 56 -12.48 12.74 -29.21
C TYR A 56 -11.08 13.24 -29.56
N VAL A 57 -10.08 12.96 -28.74
CA VAL A 57 -8.68 13.38 -28.91
C VAL A 57 -7.70 12.19 -29.01
N GLY A 58 -8.20 10.97 -28.99
CA GLY A 58 -7.38 9.76 -29.12
C GLY A 58 -6.33 9.66 -28.00
N ALA A 59 -5.06 9.55 -28.36
CA ALA A 59 -3.95 9.40 -27.42
C ALA A 59 -3.37 10.72 -26.87
N GLN A 60 -3.96 11.89 -27.22
CA GLN A 60 -3.37 13.19 -26.87
C GLN A 60 -3.24 13.39 -25.36
N ASN A 61 -4.20 12.92 -24.55
CA ASN A 61 -4.12 12.98 -23.09
C ASN A 61 -2.88 12.25 -22.55
N TYR A 62 -2.55 11.10 -23.11
CA TYR A 62 -1.36 10.32 -22.72
C TYR A 62 -0.06 11.02 -23.11
N ILE A 63 -0.01 11.64 -24.30
CA ILE A 63 1.16 12.42 -24.76
C ILE A 63 1.38 13.60 -23.81
N ASN A 64 0.32 14.33 -23.48
CA ASN A 64 0.38 15.47 -22.57
C ASN A 64 0.82 15.04 -21.15
N LEU A 65 0.36 13.88 -20.64
CA LEU A 65 0.77 13.34 -19.36
C LEU A 65 2.27 13.03 -19.30
N LEU A 66 2.81 12.43 -20.37
CA LEU A 66 4.24 12.11 -20.43
C LEU A 66 5.12 13.37 -20.43
N GLN A 67 4.57 14.52 -20.84
CA GLN A 67 5.24 15.82 -20.84
C GLN A 67 4.97 16.66 -19.58
N ASP A 68 4.04 16.23 -18.72
CA ASP A 68 3.66 16.97 -17.51
C ASP A 68 4.68 16.75 -16.37
N PRO A 69 5.44 17.79 -15.96
CA PRO A 69 6.42 17.66 -14.89
C PRO A 69 5.76 17.37 -13.52
N VAL A 70 4.50 17.79 -13.30
CA VAL A 70 3.78 17.54 -12.04
C VAL A 70 3.36 16.08 -11.96
N PHE A 71 3.01 15.45 -13.08
CA PHE A 71 2.75 14.00 -13.14
C PHE A 71 3.98 13.20 -12.71
N TRP A 72 5.15 13.51 -13.27
CA TRP A 72 6.38 12.83 -12.91
C TRP A 72 6.81 13.09 -11.46
N LYS A 73 6.59 14.31 -10.98
CA LYS A 73 6.83 14.65 -9.56
C LYS A 73 5.93 13.83 -8.64
N ALA A 74 4.65 13.70 -8.97
CA ALA A 74 3.70 12.88 -8.22
C ALA A 74 4.11 11.39 -8.23
N PHE A 75 4.59 10.89 -9.36
CA PHE A 75 5.09 9.53 -9.48
C PHE A 75 6.34 9.28 -8.62
N LEU A 76 7.32 10.17 -8.67
CA LEU A 76 8.53 10.08 -7.84
C LEU A 76 8.22 10.20 -6.34
N ASN A 77 7.29 11.06 -5.97
CA ASN A 77 6.81 11.16 -4.59
C ASN A 77 6.17 9.86 -4.11
N ASN A 78 5.41 9.15 -4.95
CA ASN A 78 4.90 7.82 -4.62
C ASN A 78 6.03 6.82 -4.41
N ILE A 79 7.08 6.82 -5.24
CA ILE A 79 8.25 5.96 -5.05
C ILE A 79 8.92 6.26 -3.71
N PHE A 80 9.14 7.55 -3.39
CA PHE A 80 9.71 7.96 -2.11
C PHE A 80 8.86 7.49 -0.94
N TYR A 81 7.53 7.69 -1.01
CA TYR A 81 6.58 7.22 -0.02
C TYR A 81 6.65 5.70 0.15
N THR A 82 6.66 4.95 -0.94
CA THR A 82 6.75 3.48 -0.93
C THR A 82 8.03 3.00 -0.24
N ILE A 83 9.19 3.56 -0.60
CA ILE A 83 10.46 3.24 0.04
C ILE A 83 10.42 3.56 1.54
N GLY A 84 9.82 4.69 1.90
CA GLY A 84 9.65 5.06 3.29
C GLY A 84 8.70 4.13 4.06
N ILE A 85 7.59 3.66 3.45
CA ILE A 85 6.72 2.65 4.08
C ILE A 85 7.47 1.31 4.25
N LEU A 86 8.30 0.92 3.31
CA LEU A 86 9.16 -0.26 3.46
C LEU A 86 10.12 -0.09 4.65
N ALA A 87 10.73 1.09 4.79
CA ALA A 87 11.70 1.39 5.85
C ALA A 87 11.06 1.59 7.23
N PHE A 88 9.96 2.36 7.31
CA PHE A 88 9.33 2.75 8.59
C PHE A 88 8.11 1.89 8.97
N GLY A 89 7.58 1.11 8.05
CA GLY A 89 6.43 0.24 8.27
C GLY A 89 6.82 -1.24 8.21
N VAL A 90 7.29 -1.71 7.04
CA VAL A 90 7.53 -3.14 6.81
C VAL A 90 8.72 -3.66 7.62
N ALA A 91 9.86 -2.99 7.59
CA ALA A 91 11.06 -3.43 8.30
C ALA A 91 10.88 -3.45 9.83
N PRO A 92 10.33 -2.39 10.50
CA PRO A 92 10.00 -2.47 11.92
C PRO A 92 8.93 -3.52 12.22
N GLY A 93 7.93 -3.69 11.35
CA GLY A 93 6.91 -4.72 11.48
C GLY A 93 7.49 -6.13 11.46
N LEU A 94 8.42 -6.41 10.56
CA LEU A 94 9.15 -7.69 10.50
C LEU A 94 9.98 -7.92 11.76
N PHE A 95 10.71 -6.90 12.22
CA PHE A 95 11.52 -6.98 13.43
C PHE A 95 10.68 -7.25 14.68
N LEU A 96 9.57 -6.50 14.86
CA LEU A 96 8.64 -6.72 15.97
C LEU A 96 7.98 -8.09 15.91
N ALA A 97 7.62 -8.56 14.71
CA ALA A 97 7.05 -9.88 14.52
C ALA A 97 8.02 -10.97 14.96
N TYR A 98 9.29 -10.86 14.56
CA TYR A 98 10.32 -11.80 14.99
C TYR A 98 10.49 -11.84 16.51
N LEU A 99 10.52 -10.68 17.17
CA LEU A 99 10.57 -10.62 18.64
C LEU A 99 9.32 -11.27 19.28
N LEU A 100 8.12 -10.86 18.84
CA LEU A 100 6.85 -11.30 19.42
C LEU A 100 6.45 -12.75 19.04
N SER A 101 7.12 -13.38 18.08
CA SER A 101 6.96 -14.82 17.80
C SER A 101 7.64 -15.71 18.84
N ARG A 102 8.63 -15.18 19.59
CA ARG A 102 9.36 -15.95 20.59
C ARG A 102 8.49 -16.31 21.80
N PRO A 103 8.52 -17.57 22.31
CA PRO A 103 7.59 -18.04 23.34
C PRO A 103 7.74 -17.36 24.71
N HIS A 104 8.89 -16.75 24.99
CA HIS A 104 9.22 -16.19 26.32
C HIS A 104 8.67 -14.79 26.59
N ILE A 105 8.10 -14.09 25.58
CA ILE A 105 7.59 -12.74 25.77
C ILE A 105 6.20 -12.78 26.42
N LYS A 106 6.11 -12.27 27.65
CA LYS A 106 4.84 -12.11 28.37
C LYS A 106 4.04 -10.94 27.78
N GLY A 107 2.72 -11.05 27.73
CA GLY A 107 1.84 -9.95 27.23
C GLY A 107 1.80 -9.81 25.71
N ARG A 108 2.22 -10.81 24.92
CA ARG A 108 2.24 -10.77 23.44
C ARG A 108 0.92 -10.30 22.82
N THR A 109 -0.20 -10.76 23.35
CA THR A 109 -1.53 -10.38 22.84
C THR A 109 -1.79 -8.88 23.01
N LEU A 110 -1.42 -8.29 24.16
CA LEU A 110 -1.54 -6.87 24.41
C LEU A 110 -0.68 -6.05 23.42
N PHE A 111 0.60 -6.43 23.27
CA PHE A 111 1.49 -5.76 22.31
C PHE A 111 0.97 -5.84 20.88
N ARG A 112 0.46 -7.00 20.44
CA ARG A 112 -0.16 -7.16 19.12
C ARG A 112 -1.35 -6.22 18.96
N SER A 113 -2.23 -6.14 19.94
CA SER A 113 -3.41 -5.26 19.89
C SER A 113 -3.02 -3.77 19.85
N VAL A 114 -2.09 -3.34 20.70
CA VAL A 114 -1.65 -1.95 20.78
C VAL A 114 -0.97 -1.51 19.47
N TYR A 115 -0.07 -2.33 18.94
CA TYR A 115 0.63 -1.98 17.70
C TYR A 115 -0.23 -2.07 16.45
N PHE A 116 -1.27 -2.92 16.46
CA PHE A 116 -2.22 -3.03 15.35
C PHE A 116 -3.30 -1.93 15.38
N PHE A 117 -3.59 -1.40 16.57
CA PHE A 117 -4.66 -0.41 16.78
C PHE A 117 -4.62 0.78 15.81
N PRO A 118 -3.45 1.41 15.49
CA PRO A 118 -3.39 2.51 14.52
C PRO A 118 -3.96 2.18 13.14
N ARG A 119 -3.84 0.92 12.68
CA ARG A 119 -4.34 0.49 11.37
C ARG A 119 -5.87 0.47 11.28
N ILE A 120 -6.57 0.36 12.41
CA ILE A 120 -8.04 0.35 12.45
C ILE A 120 -8.61 1.76 12.32
N ILE A 121 -7.83 2.78 12.67
CA ILE A 121 -8.26 4.19 12.64
C ILE A 121 -8.32 4.65 11.18
N SER A 122 -9.39 5.41 10.84
CA SER A 122 -9.50 6.03 9.51
C SER A 122 -8.32 6.95 9.21
N ALA A 123 -7.85 6.93 7.95
CA ALA A 123 -6.74 7.77 7.48
C ALA A 123 -7.00 9.27 7.70
N VAL A 124 -8.24 9.70 7.59
CA VAL A 124 -8.66 11.08 7.85
C VAL A 124 -8.42 11.44 9.32
N VAL A 125 -8.79 10.55 10.24
CA VAL A 125 -8.68 10.79 11.69
C VAL A 125 -7.23 10.84 12.13
N TYR A 126 -6.44 9.80 11.83
CA TYR A 126 -5.05 9.83 12.23
C TYR A 126 -4.24 10.88 11.48
N GLY A 127 -4.59 11.18 10.22
CA GLY A 127 -3.99 12.27 9.47
C GLY A 127 -4.22 13.64 10.12
N ALA A 128 -5.44 13.90 10.63
CA ALA A 128 -5.76 15.13 11.36
C ALA A 128 -5.00 15.23 12.70
N VAL A 129 -4.90 14.12 13.45
CA VAL A 129 -4.12 14.07 14.70
C VAL A 129 -2.64 14.33 14.44
N TRP A 130 -2.05 13.68 13.43
CA TRP A 130 -0.65 13.90 13.09
C TRP A 130 -0.38 15.28 12.52
N LYS A 131 -1.34 15.87 11.77
CA LYS A 131 -1.25 17.26 11.33
C LYS A 131 -1.15 18.21 12.52
N TRP A 132 -1.93 17.97 13.59
CA TRP A 132 -1.82 18.72 14.83
C TRP A 132 -0.49 18.44 15.56
N ILE A 133 -0.03 17.18 15.64
CA ILE A 133 1.27 16.84 16.25
C ILE A 133 2.41 17.60 15.58
N TYR A 134 2.34 17.78 14.26
CA TYR A 134 3.35 18.51 13.47
C TYR A 134 3.12 20.03 13.39
N ASP A 135 2.08 20.58 14.03
CA ASP A 135 1.82 22.02 14.00
C ASP A 135 2.95 22.77 14.68
N PRO A 136 3.59 23.76 14.00
CA PRO A 136 4.77 24.46 14.54
C PRO A 136 4.46 25.38 15.72
N ARG A 137 3.19 25.77 15.92
CA ARG A 137 2.79 26.72 16.97
C ARG A 137 2.27 26.03 18.24
N ASN A 138 1.39 25.03 18.06
CA ASN A 138 0.67 24.41 19.15
C ASN A 138 0.73 22.87 19.12
N GLY A 139 1.61 22.30 18.27
CA GLY A 139 1.73 20.85 18.12
C GLY A 139 2.55 20.21 19.22
N LEU A 140 2.31 18.92 19.43
CA LEU A 140 3.08 18.15 20.42
C LEU A 140 4.58 18.17 20.15
N LEU A 141 4.98 18.09 18.86
CA LEU A 141 6.40 18.09 18.47
C LEU A 141 7.07 19.41 18.79
N SER A 142 6.42 20.57 18.52
CA SER A 142 6.99 21.87 18.85
C SER A 142 7.14 22.03 20.35
N MET A 143 6.15 21.60 21.16
CA MET A 143 6.24 21.62 22.63
C MET A 143 7.42 20.78 23.16
N ILE A 144 7.66 19.60 22.58
CA ILE A 144 8.82 18.76 22.98
C ILE A 144 10.13 19.45 22.64
N ILE A 145 10.24 20.07 21.47
CA ILE A 145 11.44 20.80 21.05
C ILE A 145 11.72 21.99 21.98
N ASP A 146 10.69 22.76 22.34
CA ASP A 146 10.79 23.88 23.28
C ASP A 146 11.27 23.40 24.66
N LEU A 147 10.73 22.28 25.17
CA LEU A 147 11.16 21.68 26.43
C LEU A 147 12.62 21.23 26.43
N LEU A 148 13.15 20.84 25.23
CA LEU A 148 14.56 20.46 25.05
C LEU A 148 15.49 21.66 24.81
N GLY A 149 14.95 22.91 24.90
CA GLY A 149 15.75 24.15 24.73
C GLY A 149 15.92 24.59 23.27
N GLY A 150 15.17 23.99 22.34
CA GLY A 150 15.11 24.41 20.93
C GLY A 150 14.05 25.49 20.73
N ASN A 151 13.77 25.83 19.47
CA ASN A 151 12.68 26.68 19.05
C ASN A 151 11.70 25.86 18.18
N GLY A 152 10.62 25.37 18.78
CA GLY A 152 9.66 24.48 18.11
C GLY A 152 8.95 25.15 16.93
N SER A 153 8.78 26.48 16.98
CA SER A 153 8.15 27.24 15.89
C SER A 153 8.94 27.22 14.57
N ASP A 154 10.25 26.96 14.62
CA ASP A 154 11.10 26.86 13.43
C ASP A 154 10.92 25.51 12.69
N PHE A 155 10.27 24.52 13.35
CA PHE A 155 10.07 23.18 12.82
C PHE A 155 8.71 23.02 12.10
N ALA A 156 8.47 23.85 11.08
CA ALA A 156 7.29 23.69 10.20
C ALA A 156 7.46 22.50 9.24
N ILE A 157 7.47 21.25 9.78
CA ILE A 157 7.83 20.03 9.03
C ILE A 157 6.89 19.82 7.83
N THR A 158 5.59 20.00 8.01
CA THR A 158 4.59 19.85 6.93
C THR A 158 4.53 21.07 6.02
N GLY A 159 5.03 22.23 6.47
CA GLY A 159 5.10 23.47 5.70
C GLY A 159 6.37 23.61 4.85
N ASN A 160 7.34 22.74 5.00
CA ASN A 160 8.63 22.79 4.29
C ASN A 160 8.66 21.76 3.16
N VAL A 161 9.01 22.19 1.94
CA VAL A 161 9.11 21.38 0.72
C VAL A 161 9.98 20.12 0.91
N LYS A 162 11.06 20.22 1.69
CA LYS A 162 12.02 19.12 1.89
C LYS A 162 11.55 18.07 2.89
N THR A 163 10.71 18.45 3.85
CA THR A 163 10.34 17.58 4.99
C THR A 163 8.89 17.13 4.98
N ALA A 164 8.02 17.82 4.25
CA ALA A 164 6.59 17.52 4.23
C ALA A 164 6.29 16.07 3.81
N MET A 165 6.97 15.57 2.77
CA MET A 165 6.78 14.19 2.32
C MET A 165 7.28 13.16 3.33
N LEU A 166 8.38 13.46 4.04
CA LEU A 166 8.89 12.60 5.11
C LEU A 166 7.91 12.52 6.28
N ALA A 167 7.28 13.65 6.66
CA ALA A 167 6.26 13.68 7.71
C ALA A 167 5.08 12.75 7.38
N ILE A 168 4.55 12.82 6.16
CA ILE A 168 3.49 11.93 5.68
C ILE A 168 3.95 10.47 5.71
N THR A 169 5.18 10.23 5.28
CA THR A 169 5.76 8.87 5.21
C THR A 169 5.92 8.26 6.61
N ILE A 170 6.39 9.01 7.59
CA ILE A 170 6.49 8.56 8.99
C ILE A 170 5.10 8.26 9.54
N THR A 171 4.13 9.15 9.30
CA THR A 171 2.73 8.96 9.72
C THR A 171 2.13 7.68 9.11
N GLY A 172 2.33 7.46 7.81
CA GLY A 172 1.91 6.23 7.13
C GLY A 172 2.61 4.99 7.69
N GLY A 173 3.92 5.05 7.88
CA GLY A 173 4.73 3.96 8.46
C GLY A 173 4.26 3.56 9.85
N TRP A 174 3.89 4.54 10.69
CA TRP A 174 3.34 4.30 12.03
C TRP A 174 2.05 3.46 12.02
N THR A 175 1.18 3.65 11.03
CA THR A 175 -0.02 2.80 10.91
C THR A 175 0.30 1.45 10.27
N TYR A 176 1.37 1.38 9.48
CA TYR A 176 1.68 0.23 8.62
C TYR A 176 2.45 -0.87 9.35
N PHE A 177 3.35 -0.52 10.29
CA PHE A 177 4.22 -1.50 10.94
C PHE A 177 3.43 -2.53 11.75
N GLY A 178 2.35 -2.14 12.43
CA GLY A 178 1.50 -3.05 13.18
C GLY A 178 0.77 -4.06 12.28
N PHE A 179 0.33 -3.62 11.11
CA PHE A 179 -0.27 -4.49 10.10
C PHE A 179 0.73 -5.53 9.58
N CYS A 180 1.93 -5.10 9.19
CA CYS A 180 3.00 -6.00 8.75
C CYS A 180 3.42 -6.96 9.86
N MET A 181 3.52 -6.48 11.10
CA MET A 181 3.83 -7.30 12.26
C MET A 181 2.88 -8.49 12.40
N VAL A 182 1.56 -8.27 12.28
CA VAL A 182 0.57 -9.36 12.41
C VAL A 182 0.74 -10.41 11.30
N ILE A 183 0.95 -9.97 10.06
CA ILE A 183 1.18 -10.88 8.92
C ILE A 183 2.46 -11.70 9.13
N PHE A 184 3.56 -11.06 9.52
CA PHE A 184 4.82 -11.75 9.73
C PHE A 184 4.81 -12.66 10.96
N ILE A 185 4.04 -12.33 12.01
CA ILE A 185 3.85 -13.26 13.15
C ILE A 185 3.19 -14.56 12.65
N ALA A 186 2.15 -14.45 11.82
CA ALA A 186 1.51 -15.64 11.26
C ALA A 186 2.49 -16.46 10.39
N ALA A 187 3.35 -15.79 9.62
CA ALA A 187 4.38 -16.46 8.83
C ALA A 187 5.41 -17.18 9.72
N PHE A 188 5.90 -16.54 10.79
CA PHE A 188 6.84 -17.17 11.73
C PHE A 188 6.23 -18.35 12.51
N MET A 189 4.91 -18.35 12.74
CA MET A 189 4.24 -19.50 13.36
C MET A 189 4.18 -20.73 12.43
N GLY A 190 4.38 -20.56 11.14
CA GLY A 190 4.42 -21.62 10.15
C GLY A 190 5.85 -22.11 9.82
N THR A 191 6.89 -21.57 10.45
CA THR A 191 8.28 -22.03 10.23
C THR A 191 8.55 -23.38 10.87
N ASP A 192 9.43 -24.14 10.25
CA ASP A 192 9.88 -25.44 10.75
C ASP A 192 10.88 -25.24 11.90
N LEU A 193 10.45 -25.64 13.11
CA LEU A 193 11.26 -25.55 14.32
C LEU A 193 12.42 -26.54 14.33
N GLU A 194 12.30 -27.70 13.67
CA GLU A 194 13.36 -28.70 13.59
C GLU A 194 14.58 -28.15 12.87
N LEU A 195 14.37 -27.37 11.79
CA LEU A 195 15.45 -26.68 11.08
C LEU A 195 16.14 -25.62 11.97
N GLU A 196 15.38 -24.91 12.80
CA GLU A 196 15.96 -23.95 13.74
C GLU A 196 16.79 -24.65 14.84
N GLU A 197 16.31 -25.79 15.35
CA GLU A 197 17.01 -26.57 16.38
C GLU A 197 18.29 -27.21 15.81
N ALA A 198 18.24 -27.78 14.62
CA ALA A 198 19.42 -28.33 13.94
C ALA A 198 20.50 -27.26 13.74
N ALA A 199 20.12 -26.08 13.24
CA ALA A 199 21.06 -24.99 13.05
C ALA A 199 21.70 -24.50 14.37
N LYS A 200 20.97 -24.54 15.49
CA LYS A 200 21.53 -24.22 16.82
C LYS A 200 22.55 -25.29 17.27
N LEU A 201 22.28 -26.57 17.01
CA LEU A 201 23.22 -27.64 17.30
C LEU A 201 24.51 -27.51 16.46
N ASP A 202 24.40 -27.02 15.22
CA ASP A 202 25.53 -26.68 14.35
C ASP A 202 26.28 -25.42 14.76
N GLY A 203 25.89 -24.76 15.87
CA GLY A 203 26.57 -23.58 16.41
C GLY A 203 26.15 -22.25 15.80
N ALA A 204 25.01 -22.17 15.09
CA ALA A 204 24.53 -20.92 14.53
C ALA A 204 24.16 -19.91 15.63
N ASN A 205 24.69 -18.68 15.53
CA ASN A 205 24.28 -17.59 16.40
C ASN A 205 22.89 -17.03 15.99
N SER A 206 22.28 -16.21 16.85
CA SER A 206 20.92 -15.70 16.64
C SER A 206 20.74 -14.94 15.30
N LEU A 207 21.76 -14.21 14.82
CA LEU A 207 21.71 -13.49 13.55
C LEU A 207 21.80 -14.45 12.37
N GLN A 208 22.66 -15.46 12.45
CA GLN A 208 22.76 -16.52 11.45
C GLN A 208 21.48 -17.34 11.37
N LEU A 209 20.91 -17.70 12.52
CA LEU A 209 19.63 -18.40 12.61
C LEU A 209 18.54 -17.58 11.91
N PHE A 210 18.40 -16.30 12.26
CA PHE A 210 17.41 -15.42 11.65
C PHE A 210 17.61 -15.27 10.15
N SER A 211 18.83 -14.89 9.71
CA SER A 211 19.08 -14.51 8.31
C SER A 211 19.18 -15.70 7.35
N ARG A 212 19.68 -16.86 7.84
CA ARG A 212 19.98 -18.03 6.97
C ARG A 212 18.95 -19.15 7.09
N VAL A 213 18.18 -19.20 8.17
CA VAL A 213 17.21 -20.28 8.41
C VAL A 213 15.77 -19.73 8.46
N THR A 214 15.48 -18.80 9.38
CA THR A 214 14.11 -18.34 9.60
C THR A 214 13.60 -17.43 8.48
N LEU A 215 14.40 -16.44 8.06
CA LEU A 215 14.01 -15.46 7.03
C LEU A 215 13.75 -16.08 5.65
N PRO A 216 14.58 -17.04 5.16
CA PRO A 216 14.30 -17.75 3.91
C PRO A 216 12.99 -18.53 3.92
N GLN A 217 12.60 -19.14 5.04
CA GLN A 217 11.34 -19.89 5.14
C GLN A 217 10.10 -19.01 4.94
N ILE A 218 10.16 -17.73 5.37
CA ILE A 218 9.04 -16.78 5.22
C ILE A 218 9.17 -15.90 3.98
N ARG A 219 10.15 -16.14 3.10
CA ARG A 219 10.40 -15.36 1.88
C ARG A 219 9.16 -15.19 1.00
N PRO A 220 8.31 -16.21 0.78
CA PRO A 220 7.07 -16.03 0.01
C PRO A 220 6.13 -14.98 0.63
N VAL A 221 6.05 -14.95 1.96
CA VAL A 221 5.23 -13.96 2.69
C VAL A 221 5.87 -12.56 2.60
N ILE A 222 7.21 -12.46 2.67
CA ILE A 222 7.92 -11.19 2.48
C ILE A 222 7.63 -10.64 1.09
N ASN A 223 7.72 -11.46 0.05
CA ASN A 223 7.43 -11.08 -1.33
C ASN A 223 5.97 -10.61 -1.48
N MET A 224 5.03 -11.33 -0.88
CA MET A 224 3.61 -10.94 -0.86
C MET A 224 3.40 -9.57 -0.17
N VAL A 225 3.99 -9.36 1.01
CA VAL A 225 3.91 -8.09 1.75
C VAL A 225 4.55 -6.96 0.96
N PHE A 226 5.67 -7.21 0.29
CA PHE A 226 6.34 -6.22 -0.56
C PHE A 226 5.44 -5.75 -1.71
N VAL A 227 4.88 -6.67 -2.50
CA VAL A 227 3.96 -6.33 -3.60
C VAL A 227 2.73 -5.60 -3.07
N TYR A 228 2.12 -6.10 -1.99
CA TYR A 228 0.98 -5.46 -1.35
C TYR A 228 1.31 -4.03 -0.92
N THR A 229 2.48 -3.82 -0.30
CA THR A 229 2.93 -2.49 0.16
C THR A 229 3.10 -1.52 -1.00
N VAL A 230 3.70 -1.96 -2.11
CA VAL A 230 3.83 -1.11 -3.31
C VAL A 230 2.46 -0.71 -3.82
N ILE A 231 1.54 -1.66 -4.01
CA ILE A 231 0.19 -1.39 -4.51
C ILE A 231 -0.57 -0.43 -3.56
N ASP A 232 -0.53 -0.70 -2.24
CA ASP A 232 -1.23 0.11 -1.23
C ASP A 232 -0.66 1.54 -1.15
N SER A 233 0.67 1.68 -1.27
CA SER A 233 1.35 2.99 -1.28
C SER A 233 0.94 3.87 -2.46
N PHE A 234 0.69 3.28 -3.63
CA PHE A 234 0.21 4.03 -4.81
C PHE A 234 -1.27 4.37 -4.75
N LYS A 235 -2.04 3.78 -3.82
CA LYS A 235 -3.45 4.09 -3.59
C LYS A 235 -3.68 5.11 -2.48
N VAL A 236 -2.64 5.53 -1.75
CA VAL A 236 -2.78 6.50 -0.67
C VAL A 236 -3.34 7.81 -1.24
N TYR A 237 -4.39 8.34 -0.59
CA TYR A 237 -5.07 9.58 -0.97
C TYR A 237 -5.43 10.40 0.26
N ASP A 238 -6.23 9.82 1.16
CA ASP A 238 -6.82 10.52 2.32
C ASP A 238 -5.77 11.17 3.20
N LEU A 239 -4.66 10.48 3.45
CA LEU A 239 -3.60 10.99 4.31
C LEU A 239 -2.96 12.26 3.74
N VAL A 240 -2.66 12.26 2.43
CA VAL A 240 -2.08 13.44 1.75
C VAL A 240 -3.08 14.57 1.69
N LEU A 241 -4.34 14.28 1.37
CA LEU A 241 -5.43 15.26 1.35
C LEU A 241 -5.54 15.99 2.68
N VAL A 242 -5.59 15.25 3.79
CA VAL A 242 -5.83 15.82 5.12
C VAL A 242 -4.61 16.56 5.66
N MET A 243 -3.42 16.00 5.50
CA MET A 243 -2.20 16.57 6.10
C MET A 243 -1.71 17.80 5.36
N THR A 244 -1.66 17.79 4.03
CA THR A 244 -0.95 18.79 3.23
C THR A 244 -1.70 19.26 1.99
N SER A 245 -2.74 18.55 1.55
CA SER A 245 -3.42 18.80 0.26
C SER A 245 -2.43 18.89 -0.92
N GLY A 246 -1.41 18.01 -0.92
CA GLY A 246 -0.39 17.94 -1.98
C GLY A 246 0.74 18.98 -1.85
N GLY A 247 0.62 19.95 -0.92
CA GLY A 247 1.58 21.05 -0.72
C GLY A 247 2.73 20.72 0.21
N PRO A 248 3.63 21.69 0.45
CA PRO A 248 3.78 22.95 -0.28
C PRO A 248 4.39 22.73 -1.68
N ASN A 249 3.99 23.55 -2.64
CA ASN A 249 4.52 23.52 -4.02
C ASN A 249 4.59 22.11 -4.64
N ASP A 250 3.49 21.35 -4.56
CA ASP A 250 3.36 19.95 -5.01
C ASP A 250 4.43 18.98 -4.44
N ALA A 251 5.07 19.33 -3.31
CA ALA A 251 6.11 18.50 -2.69
C ALA A 251 5.56 17.17 -2.12
N THR A 252 4.27 17.13 -1.83
CA THR A 252 3.58 15.93 -1.35
C THR A 252 2.50 15.44 -2.31
N GLN A 253 2.48 15.97 -3.54
CA GLN A 253 1.63 15.49 -4.60
C GLN A 253 1.95 14.03 -4.90
N ILE A 254 0.95 13.16 -4.84
CA ILE A 254 1.03 11.74 -5.18
C ILE A 254 0.03 11.42 -6.30
N MET A 255 0.18 10.25 -6.93
CA MET A 255 -0.57 9.91 -8.14
C MET A 255 -2.09 9.95 -7.96
N THR A 256 -2.63 9.35 -6.91
CA THR A 256 -4.08 9.36 -6.64
C THR A 256 -4.62 10.75 -6.35
N TYR A 257 -3.86 11.58 -5.63
CA TYR A 257 -4.23 12.97 -5.40
C TYR A 257 -4.11 13.83 -6.66
N TYR A 258 -3.09 13.59 -7.50
CA TYR A 258 -2.95 14.21 -8.81
C TYR A 258 -4.15 13.88 -9.72
N ILE A 259 -4.52 12.60 -9.83
CA ILE A 259 -5.68 12.14 -10.60
C ILE A 259 -6.95 12.87 -10.13
N TYR A 260 -7.17 12.91 -8.81
CA TYR A 260 -8.31 13.62 -8.22
C TYR A 260 -8.32 15.11 -8.58
N LYS A 261 -7.19 15.82 -8.44
CA LYS A 261 -7.08 17.24 -8.81
C LYS A 261 -7.40 17.47 -10.27
N GLN A 262 -6.85 16.66 -11.16
CA GLN A 262 -7.10 16.81 -12.61
C GLN A 262 -8.58 16.60 -12.94
N ALA A 263 -9.17 15.51 -12.44
CA ALA A 263 -10.56 15.16 -12.75
C ALA A 263 -11.57 16.12 -12.11
N PHE A 264 -11.44 16.37 -10.80
CA PHE A 264 -12.50 17.01 -10.00
C PHE A 264 -12.22 18.45 -9.59
N THR A 265 -10.95 18.87 -9.49
CA THR A 265 -10.61 20.25 -9.12
C THR A 265 -10.45 21.11 -10.37
N PHE A 266 -9.80 20.56 -11.40
CA PHE A 266 -9.56 21.29 -12.65
C PHE A 266 -10.58 20.97 -13.74
N ASN A 267 -11.58 20.12 -13.46
CA ASN A 267 -12.61 19.67 -14.40
C ASN A 267 -12.03 19.11 -15.71
N ARG A 268 -10.91 18.39 -15.64
CA ARG A 268 -10.27 17.72 -16.76
C ARG A 268 -10.45 16.21 -16.65
N PHE A 269 -11.73 15.79 -16.74
CA PHE A 269 -12.12 14.41 -16.41
C PHE A 269 -11.46 13.38 -17.34
N GLY A 270 -11.41 13.68 -18.64
CA GLY A 270 -10.74 12.83 -19.63
C GLY A 270 -9.24 12.67 -19.34
N TYR A 271 -8.56 13.78 -19.00
CA TYR A 271 -7.14 13.77 -18.66
C TYR A 271 -6.87 13.03 -17.34
N GLY A 272 -7.71 13.23 -16.32
CA GLY A 272 -7.64 12.49 -15.06
C GLY A 272 -7.84 10.98 -15.26
N SER A 273 -8.76 10.60 -16.17
CA SER A 273 -8.98 9.19 -16.55
C SER A 273 -7.74 8.59 -17.23
N ALA A 274 -7.08 9.33 -18.13
CA ALA A 274 -5.83 8.88 -18.74
C ALA A 274 -4.71 8.66 -17.71
N ALA A 275 -4.59 9.56 -16.73
CA ALA A 275 -3.64 9.39 -15.63
C ALA A 275 -3.95 8.16 -14.76
N ALA A 276 -5.23 7.87 -14.50
CA ALA A 276 -5.65 6.68 -13.76
C ALA A 276 -5.34 5.39 -14.52
N ILE A 277 -5.58 5.36 -15.84
CA ILE A 277 -5.24 4.21 -16.69
C ILE A 277 -3.73 3.99 -16.75
N MET A 278 -2.92 5.06 -16.90
CA MET A 278 -1.44 4.94 -16.87
C MET A 278 -0.95 4.36 -15.54
N LEU A 279 -1.50 4.83 -14.42
CA LEU A 279 -1.17 4.27 -13.11
C LEU A 279 -1.55 2.79 -13.03
N GLY A 280 -2.74 2.42 -13.50
CA GLY A 280 -3.20 1.03 -13.54
C GLY A 280 -2.27 0.12 -14.36
N ILE A 281 -1.86 0.57 -15.56
CA ILE A 281 -0.89 -0.15 -16.41
C ILE A 281 0.44 -0.33 -15.69
N PHE A 282 0.96 0.74 -15.08
CA PHE A 282 2.20 0.66 -14.29
C PHE A 282 2.11 -0.40 -13.18
N MET A 283 1.00 -0.41 -12.41
CA MET A 283 0.82 -1.35 -11.30
C MET A 283 0.71 -2.80 -11.77
N VAL A 284 0.01 -3.05 -12.89
CA VAL A 284 -0.07 -4.38 -13.49
C VAL A 284 1.30 -4.85 -13.97
N LEU A 285 2.02 -4.02 -14.71
CA LEU A 285 3.36 -4.34 -15.21
C LEU A 285 4.33 -4.61 -14.05
N PHE A 286 4.33 -3.74 -13.04
CA PHE A 286 5.15 -3.95 -11.84
C PHE A 286 4.85 -5.29 -11.19
N THR A 287 3.57 -5.60 -10.93
CA THR A 287 3.17 -6.84 -10.25
C THR A 287 3.56 -8.08 -11.06
N VAL A 288 3.32 -8.08 -12.38
CA VAL A 288 3.67 -9.22 -13.25
C VAL A 288 5.18 -9.42 -13.31
N LEU A 289 5.94 -8.35 -13.49
CA LEU A 289 7.40 -8.42 -13.54
C LEU A 289 7.99 -8.91 -12.21
N PHE A 290 7.52 -8.34 -11.10
CA PHE A 290 8.02 -8.72 -9.78
C PHE A 290 7.73 -10.20 -9.48
N ASN A 291 6.49 -10.68 -9.69
CA ASN A 291 6.14 -12.08 -9.45
C ASN A 291 6.99 -13.03 -10.30
N LYS A 292 7.23 -12.70 -11.56
CA LYS A 292 8.10 -13.50 -12.44
C LYS A 292 9.56 -13.56 -11.94
N TYR A 293 10.05 -12.50 -11.31
CA TYR A 293 11.39 -12.50 -10.69
C TYR A 293 11.41 -13.23 -9.35
N ALA A 294 10.38 -13.08 -8.54
CA ALA A 294 10.27 -13.74 -7.23
C ALA A 294 10.22 -15.26 -7.36
N GLU A 295 9.43 -15.80 -8.31
CA GLU A 295 9.35 -17.23 -8.59
C GLU A 295 10.70 -17.85 -9.03
N LYS A 296 11.52 -17.12 -9.79
CA LYS A 296 12.83 -17.59 -10.22
C LYS A 296 13.86 -17.69 -9.08
N GLY A 297 13.63 -17.01 -7.98
CA GLY A 297 14.52 -17.07 -6.82
C GLY A 297 14.17 -18.18 -5.82
N ASP A 298 13.06 -18.87 -6.03
CA ASP A 298 12.61 -19.99 -5.20
C ASP A 298 12.93 -21.37 -5.84
N THR A 299 13.48 -21.39 -7.06
CA THR A 299 14.05 -22.59 -7.75
C THR A 299 15.57 -22.58 -7.64
#